data_e949824e91e96f0ed86001ce87741a11
#
_entry.id   e949824e91e96f0ed86001ce87741a11
#
_cell.length_a   1.000
_cell.length_b   1.000
_cell.length_c   1.000
_cell.angle_alpha   90.00
_cell.angle_beta   90.00
_cell.angle_gamma   90.00
#
_symmetry.space_group_name_H-M   'P 1'
#
loop_
_entity.id
_entity.type
_entity.pdbx_description
1 polymer ?
#
loop_
_entity_poly.entity_id
_entity_poly.type
_entity_poly.pdbx_seq_one_letter_code
_entity_poly.pdbx_strand_id
1 'polypeptide(L)'
;MPHDLDRIRVGSAPDSWGVWFPDDPRQVPWERFLDEVAEAGYAWIELGPYGYLPTDPARLTEEVGRRGLKVSAGTVFTGLHRGPAVWDDTWAHVSQVAALTQAMGARHLVVIPSFWRDDRTAEILEPSELTAEQWGHLARGMERLGRRVRETYGLDIVVHPHADTHIDTEAHVARFLDATDSGSVGLCLDTGHYAYCGGDSVRLIETYGERIGYLHLKQVDPAVLAEVVARGLPFGPAVAGGVFREPPYGVPELGPVLEAAQKLGVDLFAIVEQDMYPCDPDKPLPIAEWTRRFLRSCGA
;
A
#
# COMPACT_ATOMS: atom_id res chain seq x y z
N MET A 1 -1.50 -29.32 8.81
CA MET A 1 -0.85 -28.60 9.91
C MET A 1 -0.86 -27.15 9.51
N PRO A 2 -1.27 -26.19 10.36
CA PRO A 2 -1.09 -24.80 10.01
C PRO A 2 0.43 -24.59 9.83
N HIS A 3 0.82 -24.09 8.67
CA HIS A 3 2.20 -23.66 8.42
C HIS A 3 2.40 -22.41 9.24
N ASP A 4 3.40 -22.43 10.12
CA ASP A 4 3.79 -21.25 10.90
C ASP A 4 4.39 -20.23 9.94
N LEU A 5 3.70 -19.10 9.75
CA LEU A 5 4.14 -18.02 8.84
C LEU A 5 5.14 -17.10 9.55
N ASP A 6 6.12 -17.67 10.26
CA ASP A 6 7.10 -16.98 11.12
C ASP A 6 7.82 -15.80 10.45
N ARG A 7 7.85 -15.77 9.10
CA ARG A 7 8.52 -14.72 8.33
C ARG A 7 7.59 -13.61 7.86
N ILE A 8 6.29 -13.73 8.09
CA ILE A 8 5.31 -12.72 7.67
C ILE A 8 4.85 -11.92 8.88
N ARG A 9 5.22 -10.65 8.92
CA ARG A 9 4.83 -9.71 9.98
C ARG A 9 3.57 -8.98 9.57
N VAL A 10 2.47 -9.25 10.26
CA VAL A 10 1.17 -8.65 9.95
C VAL A 10 1.02 -7.31 10.66
N GLY A 11 0.58 -6.30 9.91
CA GLY A 11 0.25 -4.97 10.36
C GLY A 11 -1.03 -4.44 9.72
N SER A 12 -1.33 -3.16 9.94
CA SER A 12 -2.39 -2.45 9.24
C SER A 12 -2.00 -1.00 8.96
N ALA A 13 -2.82 -0.29 8.18
CA ALA A 13 -2.55 1.07 7.73
C ALA A 13 -3.76 1.98 7.96
N PRO A 14 -3.58 3.32 8.00
CA PRO A 14 -4.64 4.28 8.28
C PRO A 14 -5.81 4.27 7.28
N ASP A 15 -5.60 3.84 6.03
CA ASP A 15 -6.65 3.68 5.02
C ASP A 15 -7.75 2.71 5.45
N SER A 16 -7.41 1.68 6.24
CA SER A 16 -8.35 0.77 6.88
C SER A 16 -9.23 1.44 7.96
N TRP A 17 -8.90 2.66 8.34
CA TRP A 17 -9.69 3.56 9.20
C TRP A 17 -10.28 4.74 8.44
N GLY A 18 -10.35 4.64 7.11
CA GLY A 18 -10.90 5.68 6.25
C GLY A 18 -10.02 6.93 6.14
N VAL A 19 -8.70 6.78 6.31
CA VAL A 19 -7.75 7.89 6.28
C VAL A 19 -7.02 7.90 4.94
N TRP A 20 -7.37 8.86 4.09
CA TRP A 20 -6.74 9.08 2.78
C TRP A 20 -5.93 10.38 2.71
N PHE A 21 -6.23 11.33 3.61
CA PHE A 21 -5.65 12.66 3.59
C PHE A 21 -5.09 13.04 4.96
N PRO A 22 -4.06 13.88 5.02
CA PRO A 22 -3.43 14.20 6.31
C PRO A 22 -4.34 15.02 7.25
N ASP A 23 -5.29 15.78 6.73
CA ASP A 23 -6.02 16.82 7.47
C ASP A 23 -7.54 16.87 7.18
N ASP A 24 -8.13 15.81 6.63
CA ASP A 24 -9.58 15.78 6.37
C ASP A 24 -10.36 15.54 7.67
N PRO A 25 -11.24 16.48 8.07
CA PRO A 25 -11.99 16.39 9.34
C PRO A 25 -13.05 15.28 9.38
N ARG A 26 -13.32 14.61 8.25
CA ARG A 26 -14.23 13.46 8.17
C ARG A 26 -13.57 12.14 8.56
N GLN A 27 -12.27 12.14 8.74
CA GLN A 27 -11.46 10.98 9.12
C GLN A 27 -11.33 10.87 10.64
N VAL A 28 -11.03 9.67 11.12
CA VAL A 28 -10.78 9.49 12.56
C VAL A 28 -9.50 10.23 12.99
N PRO A 29 -9.45 10.76 14.23
CA PRO A 29 -8.20 11.29 14.77
C PRO A 29 -7.12 10.20 14.86
N TRP A 30 -5.86 10.58 14.67
CA TRP A 30 -4.74 9.63 14.67
C TRP A 30 -4.59 8.89 16.00
N GLU A 31 -4.94 9.50 17.12
CA GLU A 31 -4.95 8.85 18.44
C GLU A 31 -5.89 7.65 18.45
N ARG A 32 -7.11 7.82 17.90
CA ARG A 32 -8.10 6.75 17.81
C ARG A 32 -7.62 5.62 16.90
N PHE A 33 -7.03 5.94 15.74
CA PHE A 33 -6.42 4.94 14.87
C PHE A 33 -5.36 4.10 15.60
N LEU A 34 -4.42 4.76 16.30
CA LEU A 34 -3.37 4.05 17.03
C LEU A 34 -3.91 3.19 18.19
N ASP A 35 -4.95 3.68 18.90
CA ASP A 35 -5.58 2.90 19.96
C ASP A 35 -6.29 1.67 19.39
N GLU A 36 -7.10 1.84 18.36
CA GLU A 36 -7.91 0.78 17.77
C GLU A 36 -7.07 -0.27 17.01
N VAL A 37 -6.00 0.13 16.31
CA VAL A 37 -5.11 -0.84 15.64
C VAL A 37 -4.38 -1.74 16.65
N ALA A 38 -4.00 -1.18 17.80
CA ALA A 38 -3.41 -1.95 18.89
C ALA A 38 -4.46 -2.88 19.55
N GLU A 39 -5.69 -2.39 19.79
CA GLU A 39 -6.82 -3.15 20.33
C GLU A 39 -7.18 -4.32 19.43
N ALA A 40 -7.21 -4.13 18.11
CA ALA A 40 -7.43 -5.18 17.12
C ALA A 40 -6.33 -6.26 17.11
N GLY A 41 -5.21 -6.04 17.79
CA GLY A 41 -4.13 -7.00 17.99
C GLY A 41 -3.09 -7.02 16.86
N TYR A 42 -2.91 -5.89 16.16
CA TYR A 42 -1.78 -5.66 15.28
C TYR A 42 -0.56 -5.18 16.06
N ALA A 43 0.63 -5.52 15.59
CA ALA A 43 1.89 -5.08 16.17
C ALA A 43 2.65 -4.07 15.28
N TRP A 44 2.24 -3.94 14.03
CA TRP A 44 2.88 -3.11 13.03
C TRP A 44 1.88 -2.18 12.35
N ILE A 45 2.34 -0.98 12.03
CA ILE A 45 1.57 -0.01 11.25
C ILE A 45 2.39 0.55 10.10
N GLU A 46 1.73 0.93 9.02
CA GLU A 46 2.24 1.86 8.03
C GLU A 46 1.90 3.29 8.44
N LEU A 47 2.75 4.28 8.05
CA LEU A 47 2.54 5.67 8.48
C LEU A 47 1.33 6.34 7.79
N GLY A 48 0.95 5.84 6.60
CA GLY A 48 -0.10 6.46 5.79
C GLY A 48 0.27 7.87 5.29
N PRO A 49 -0.72 8.75 5.06
CA PRO A 49 -0.48 10.09 4.53
C PRO A 49 0.40 10.92 5.47
N TYR A 50 1.51 11.47 4.94
CA TYR A 50 2.42 12.29 5.74
C TYR A 50 1.73 13.52 6.33
N GLY A 51 1.78 13.64 7.66
CA GLY A 51 1.11 14.70 8.42
C GLY A 51 -0.17 14.24 9.13
N TYR A 52 -0.71 13.07 8.84
CA TYR A 52 -1.79 12.47 9.63
C TYR A 52 -1.30 12.06 11.02
N LEU A 53 -0.26 11.23 11.10
CA LEU A 53 0.44 10.96 12.35
C LEU A 53 1.40 12.11 12.70
N PRO A 54 1.81 12.25 13.97
CA PRO A 54 2.82 13.24 14.35
C PRO A 54 4.09 13.11 13.50
N THR A 55 4.57 14.21 12.95
CA THR A 55 5.79 14.25 12.12
C THR A 55 7.07 14.50 12.93
N ASP A 56 6.96 14.83 14.20
CA ASP A 56 8.09 14.86 15.13
C ASP A 56 8.46 13.43 15.54
N PRO A 57 9.68 12.96 15.25
CA PRO A 57 10.05 11.57 15.50
C PRO A 57 10.00 11.16 16.97
N ALA A 58 10.33 12.07 17.91
CA ALA A 58 10.32 11.75 19.33
C ALA A 58 8.90 11.53 19.82
N ARG A 59 7.98 12.43 19.44
CA ARG A 59 6.56 12.30 19.76
C ARG A 59 5.97 11.04 19.14
N LEU A 60 6.25 10.78 17.85
CA LEU A 60 5.72 9.59 17.19
C LEU A 60 6.24 8.30 17.84
N THR A 61 7.53 8.25 18.20
CA THR A 61 8.11 7.11 18.92
C THR A 61 7.41 6.85 20.24
N GLU A 62 7.13 7.90 21.02
CA GLU A 62 6.39 7.80 22.28
C GLU A 62 4.98 7.26 22.04
N GLU A 63 4.24 7.83 21.08
CA GLU A 63 2.85 7.49 20.79
C GLU A 63 2.67 6.07 20.28
N VAL A 64 3.57 5.62 19.39
CA VAL A 64 3.59 4.25 18.85
C VAL A 64 4.05 3.28 19.94
N GLY A 65 5.13 3.63 20.66
CA GLY A 65 5.76 2.76 21.68
C GLY A 65 4.86 2.49 22.88
N ARG A 66 4.10 3.48 23.39
CA ARG A 66 3.18 3.28 24.52
C ARG A 66 2.03 2.30 24.22
N ARG A 67 1.75 2.06 22.94
CA ARG A 67 0.74 1.10 22.45
C ARG A 67 1.34 -0.24 22.03
N GLY A 68 2.67 -0.42 22.19
CA GLY A 68 3.36 -1.63 21.74
C GLY A 68 3.46 -1.79 20.24
N LEU A 69 3.18 -0.73 19.48
CA LEU A 69 3.22 -0.74 18.03
C LEU A 69 4.63 -0.47 17.50
N LYS A 70 4.87 -0.83 16.24
CA LYS A 70 6.09 -0.58 15.47
C LYS A 70 5.73 -0.11 14.08
N VAL A 71 6.60 0.68 13.45
CA VAL A 71 6.41 1.14 12.08
C VAL A 71 7.08 0.20 11.09
N SER A 72 6.38 -0.18 10.04
CA SER A 72 6.84 -1.06 8.96
C SER A 72 7.36 -0.27 7.76
N ALA A 73 6.66 0.81 7.37
CA ALA A 73 6.99 1.64 6.21
C ALA A 73 6.40 3.06 6.32
N GLY A 74 6.93 3.97 5.52
CA GLY A 74 6.27 5.21 5.15
C GLY A 74 5.73 5.13 3.73
N THR A 75 4.80 6.01 3.35
CA THR A 75 4.11 6.00 2.05
C THR A 75 4.25 7.33 1.35
N VAL A 76 4.57 7.31 0.05
CA VAL A 76 4.71 8.51 -0.79
C VAL A 76 4.08 8.31 -2.17
N PHE A 77 3.54 9.40 -2.72
CA PHE A 77 3.09 9.46 -4.12
C PHE A 77 4.12 10.18 -4.98
N THR A 78 4.32 9.70 -6.23
CA THR A 78 5.31 10.30 -7.12
C THR A 78 4.82 10.39 -8.57
N GLY A 79 5.07 11.53 -9.22
CA GLY A 79 4.76 11.75 -10.64
C GLY A 79 5.97 11.59 -11.57
N LEU A 80 6.86 10.61 -11.31
CA LEU A 80 8.15 10.47 -12.01
C LEU A 80 8.02 10.21 -13.53
N HIS A 81 6.87 9.73 -14.00
CA HIS A 81 6.57 9.62 -15.44
C HIS A 81 6.59 10.99 -16.15
N ARG A 82 6.38 12.09 -15.43
CA ARG A 82 6.41 13.45 -15.97
C ARG A 82 7.83 13.92 -16.30
N GLY A 83 8.85 13.12 -15.99
CA GLY A 83 10.23 13.34 -16.38
C GLY A 83 11.08 14.16 -15.37
N PRO A 84 12.26 14.62 -15.79
CA PRO A 84 13.24 15.21 -14.88
C PRO A 84 12.78 16.49 -14.17
N ALA A 85 11.84 17.22 -14.72
CA ALA A 85 11.37 18.48 -14.16
C ALA A 85 10.72 18.36 -12.78
N VAL A 86 10.12 17.19 -12.47
CA VAL A 86 9.46 16.97 -11.17
C VAL A 86 10.40 16.42 -10.10
N TRP A 87 11.68 16.21 -10.44
CA TRP A 87 12.61 15.50 -9.55
C TRP A 87 12.86 16.23 -8.23
N ASP A 88 13.12 17.52 -8.25
CA ASP A 88 13.51 18.24 -7.05
C ASP A 88 12.35 18.33 -6.04
N ASP A 89 11.13 18.57 -6.50
CA ASP A 89 9.93 18.57 -5.67
C ASP A 89 9.63 17.16 -5.13
N THR A 90 9.74 16.13 -5.99
CA THR A 90 9.60 14.73 -5.58
C THR A 90 10.62 14.40 -4.50
N TRP A 91 11.89 14.73 -4.70
CA TRP A 91 12.94 14.44 -3.73
C TRP A 91 12.74 15.17 -2.40
N ALA A 92 12.31 16.43 -2.44
CA ALA A 92 12.02 17.20 -1.23
C ALA A 92 10.93 16.52 -0.38
N HIS A 93 9.82 16.10 -1.01
CA HIS A 93 8.74 15.39 -0.32
C HIS A 93 9.18 14.01 0.17
N VAL A 94 9.78 13.20 -0.69
CA VAL A 94 10.28 11.86 -0.34
C VAL A 94 11.27 11.93 0.82
N SER A 95 12.16 12.94 0.84
CA SER A 95 13.14 13.11 1.91
C SER A 95 12.51 13.34 3.28
N GLN A 96 11.40 14.06 3.35
CA GLN A 96 10.67 14.29 4.62
C GLN A 96 10.10 12.98 5.15
N VAL A 97 9.42 12.22 4.30
CA VAL A 97 8.82 10.93 4.69
C VAL A 97 9.90 9.90 5.02
N ALA A 98 10.95 9.80 4.19
CA ALA A 98 12.04 8.86 4.40
C ALA A 98 12.82 9.14 5.70
N ALA A 99 13.04 10.40 6.05
CA ALA A 99 13.70 10.78 7.30
C ALA A 99 12.87 10.33 8.52
N LEU A 100 11.55 10.54 8.49
CA LEU A 100 10.65 10.07 9.55
C LEU A 100 10.62 8.54 9.62
N THR A 101 10.49 7.87 8.46
CA THR A 101 10.47 6.41 8.34
C THR A 101 11.75 5.79 8.92
N GLN A 102 12.93 6.35 8.58
CA GLN A 102 14.21 5.92 9.13
C GLN A 102 14.29 6.12 10.65
N ALA A 103 13.85 7.29 11.12
CA ALA A 103 13.86 7.61 12.56
C ALA A 103 12.98 6.66 13.37
N MET A 104 11.90 6.13 12.77
CA MET A 104 11.04 5.11 13.37
C MET A 104 11.60 3.69 13.29
N GLY A 105 12.78 3.50 12.71
CA GLY A 105 13.44 2.20 12.59
C GLY A 105 12.83 1.29 11.51
N ALA A 106 11.96 1.81 10.67
CA ALA A 106 11.43 1.09 9.51
C ALA A 106 12.48 1.01 8.39
N ARG A 107 12.26 0.09 7.43
CA ARG A 107 13.21 -0.16 6.33
C ARG A 107 12.62 0.03 4.95
N HIS A 108 11.32 0.21 4.83
CA HIS A 108 10.64 0.31 3.55
C HIS A 108 10.00 1.67 3.36
N LEU A 109 9.98 2.09 2.11
CA LEU A 109 9.20 3.22 1.64
C LEU A 109 8.29 2.72 0.52
N VAL A 110 6.99 2.70 0.76
CA VAL A 110 5.98 2.38 -0.24
C VAL A 110 5.83 3.56 -1.17
N VAL A 111 6.02 3.33 -2.47
CA VAL A 111 5.97 4.39 -3.49
C VAL A 111 4.82 4.10 -4.44
N ILE A 112 3.82 4.96 -4.42
CA ILE A 112 2.64 4.88 -5.29
C ILE A 112 2.84 5.86 -6.46
N PRO A 113 2.68 5.42 -7.73
CA PRO A 113 2.61 6.34 -8.87
C PRO A 113 1.45 7.33 -8.71
N SER A 114 1.60 8.54 -9.23
CA SER A 114 0.49 9.51 -9.22
C SER A 114 -0.73 8.96 -9.96
N PHE A 115 -1.90 9.35 -9.47
CA PHE A 115 -3.16 9.07 -10.13
C PHE A 115 -3.26 9.83 -11.46
N TRP A 116 -3.82 9.17 -12.49
CA TRP A 116 -4.20 9.83 -13.73
C TRP A 116 -5.63 10.42 -13.63
N ARG A 117 -6.36 10.06 -12.57
CA ARG A 117 -7.70 10.55 -12.23
C ARG A 117 -7.71 11.01 -10.78
N ASP A 118 -8.38 12.12 -10.49
CA ASP A 118 -8.57 12.60 -9.12
C ASP A 118 -9.47 11.66 -8.33
N ASP A 119 -9.02 11.22 -7.16
CA ASP A 119 -9.70 10.24 -6.31
C ASP A 119 -10.95 10.78 -5.61
N ARG A 120 -11.07 12.10 -5.46
CA ARG A 120 -12.24 12.77 -4.85
C ARG A 120 -13.29 13.17 -5.87
N THR A 121 -12.84 13.81 -6.95
CA THR A 121 -13.74 14.43 -7.95
C THR A 121 -13.98 13.55 -9.15
N ALA A 122 -13.18 12.51 -9.35
CA ALA A 122 -13.13 11.66 -10.52
C ALA A 122 -12.75 12.40 -11.83
N GLU A 123 -12.21 13.62 -11.72
CA GLU A 123 -11.71 14.39 -12.85
C GLU A 123 -10.49 13.70 -13.47
N ILE A 124 -10.43 13.64 -14.79
CA ILE A 124 -9.26 13.13 -15.51
C ILE A 124 -8.17 14.19 -15.47
N LEU A 125 -7.07 13.90 -14.76
CA LEU A 125 -5.94 14.79 -14.59
C LEU A 125 -4.95 14.71 -15.76
N GLU A 126 -4.78 13.51 -16.32
CA GLU A 126 -3.90 13.21 -17.44
C GLU A 126 -4.34 11.91 -18.15
N PRO A 127 -3.83 11.60 -19.34
CA PRO A 127 -4.15 10.33 -20.01
C PRO A 127 -3.77 9.13 -19.16
N SER A 128 -4.62 8.10 -19.09
CA SER A 128 -4.35 6.85 -18.37
C SER A 128 -3.15 6.08 -18.96
N GLU A 129 -2.96 6.17 -20.28
CA GLU A 129 -1.86 5.51 -20.99
C GLU A 129 -0.64 6.41 -21.11
N LEU A 130 0.52 5.90 -20.66
CA LEU A 130 1.79 6.58 -20.83
C LEU A 130 2.39 6.34 -22.23
N THR A 131 2.98 7.37 -22.80
CA THR A 131 3.84 7.24 -23.99
C THR A 131 5.10 6.42 -23.66
N ALA A 132 5.80 5.93 -24.68
CA ALA A 132 7.07 5.22 -24.48
C ALA A 132 8.14 6.06 -23.77
N GLU A 133 8.15 7.38 -23.98
CA GLU A 133 9.03 8.31 -23.30
C GLU A 133 8.70 8.42 -21.82
N GLN A 134 7.42 8.58 -21.47
CA GLN A 134 6.94 8.64 -20.10
C GLN A 134 7.19 7.34 -19.32
N TRP A 135 7.02 6.17 -19.97
CA TRP A 135 7.42 4.89 -19.39
C TRP A 135 8.92 4.84 -19.08
N GLY A 136 9.74 5.34 -20.00
CA GLY A 136 11.18 5.47 -19.78
C GLY A 136 11.52 6.43 -18.63
N HIS A 137 10.80 7.55 -18.48
CA HIS A 137 10.95 8.46 -17.36
C HIS A 137 10.57 7.79 -16.03
N LEU A 138 9.44 7.08 -16.00
CA LEU A 138 8.96 6.36 -14.82
C LEU A 138 9.98 5.34 -14.32
N ALA A 139 10.44 4.45 -15.20
CA ALA A 139 11.39 3.39 -14.84
C ALA A 139 12.72 3.99 -14.33
N ARG A 140 13.35 4.86 -15.11
CA ARG A 140 14.62 5.51 -14.71
C ARG A 140 14.47 6.39 -13.47
N GLY A 141 13.31 7.07 -13.33
CA GLY A 141 13.00 7.88 -12.16
C GLY A 141 12.91 7.05 -10.90
N MET A 142 12.20 5.92 -10.94
CA MET A 142 12.08 5.00 -9.80
C MET A 142 13.42 4.36 -9.41
N GLU A 143 14.22 3.91 -10.38
CA GLU A 143 15.57 3.41 -10.07
C GLU A 143 16.47 4.48 -9.44
N ARG A 144 16.45 5.72 -9.96
CA ARG A 144 17.18 6.83 -9.38
C ARG A 144 16.71 7.10 -7.94
N LEU A 145 15.39 7.07 -7.72
CA LEU A 145 14.79 7.26 -6.41
C LEU A 145 15.24 6.15 -5.44
N GLY A 146 15.14 4.89 -5.84
CA GLY A 146 15.53 3.75 -5.00
C GLY A 146 16.99 3.81 -4.57
N ARG A 147 17.90 4.05 -5.52
CA ARG A 147 19.33 4.22 -5.19
C ARG A 147 19.56 5.36 -4.22
N ARG A 148 18.95 6.53 -4.47
CA ARG A 148 19.17 7.71 -3.63
C ARG A 148 18.56 7.57 -2.24
N VAL A 149 17.38 6.97 -2.11
CA VAL A 149 16.73 6.67 -0.81
C VAL A 149 17.61 5.71 0.00
N ARG A 150 18.13 4.66 -0.64
CA ARG A 150 19.02 3.69 0.02
C ARG A 150 20.34 4.34 0.47
N GLU A 151 20.98 5.12 -0.40
CA GLU A 151 22.23 5.81 -0.09
C GLU A 151 22.08 6.84 1.04
N THR A 152 20.94 7.54 1.11
CA THR A 152 20.74 8.64 2.06
C THR A 152 20.16 8.16 3.39
N TYR A 153 19.21 7.22 3.33
CA TYR A 153 18.40 6.82 4.49
C TYR A 153 18.52 5.34 4.86
N GLY A 154 19.16 4.52 4.03
CA GLY A 154 19.24 3.07 4.25
C GLY A 154 17.90 2.36 4.11
N LEU A 155 16.94 2.95 3.39
CA LEU A 155 15.63 2.38 3.13
C LEU A 155 15.56 1.77 1.73
N ASP A 156 14.75 0.73 1.58
CA ASP A 156 14.41 0.14 0.30
C ASP A 156 13.05 0.68 -0.17
N ILE A 157 12.94 1.08 -1.43
CA ILE A 157 11.65 1.43 -2.01
C ILE A 157 10.95 0.18 -2.54
N VAL A 158 9.63 0.13 -2.33
CA VAL A 158 8.74 -0.87 -2.91
C VAL A 158 7.61 -0.16 -3.64
N VAL A 159 7.53 -0.36 -4.95
CA VAL A 159 6.51 0.29 -5.78
C VAL A 159 5.20 -0.45 -5.61
N HIS A 160 4.15 0.31 -5.34
CA HIS A 160 2.80 -0.17 -5.12
C HIS A 160 1.93 0.12 -6.36
N PRO A 161 1.60 -0.91 -7.17
CA PRO A 161 0.60 -0.80 -8.21
C PRO A 161 -0.77 -0.49 -7.60
N HIS A 162 -1.44 0.54 -8.13
CA HIS A 162 -2.69 1.02 -7.55
C HIS A 162 -3.70 1.34 -8.67
N ALA A 163 -4.99 1.05 -8.45
CA ALA A 163 -6.06 1.44 -9.36
C ALA A 163 -6.03 2.95 -9.65
N ASP A 164 -6.40 3.32 -10.88
CA ASP A 164 -6.35 4.70 -11.39
C ASP A 164 -4.93 5.34 -11.39
N THR A 165 -3.84 4.52 -11.29
CA THR A 165 -2.46 4.95 -11.56
C THR A 165 -1.96 4.38 -12.89
N HIS A 166 -0.74 4.75 -13.30
CA HIS A 166 -0.14 4.24 -14.53
C HIS A 166 0.48 2.84 -14.41
N ILE A 167 0.47 2.26 -13.20
CA ILE A 167 0.88 0.88 -12.94
C ILE A 167 -0.28 0.21 -12.19
N ASP A 168 -1.29 -0.23 -12.92
CA ASP A 168 -2.52 -0.79 -12.36
C ASP A 168 -2.83 -2.21 -12.89
N THR A 169 -2.69 -2.46 -14.19
CA THR A 169 -2.98 -3.76 -14.80
C THR A 169 -1.79 -4.72 -14.71
N GLU A 170 -2.05 -6.02 -14.86
CA GLU A 170 -1.00 -7.05 -14.94
C GLU A 170 0.07 -6.72 -16.01
N ALA A 171 -0.37 -6.23 -17.16
CA ALA A 171 0.55 -5.85 -18.24
C ALA A 171 1.43 -4.66 -17.87
N HIS A 172 0.88 -3.67 -17.14
CA HIS A 172 1.64 -2.51 -16.63
C HIS A 172 2.64 -2.93 -15.56
N VAL A 173 2.24 -3.79 -14.62
CA VAL A 173 3.11 -4.33 -13.56
C VAL A 173 4.27 -5.11 -14.18
N ALA A 174 3.98 -6.05 -15.07
CA ALA A 174 5.02 -6.83 -15.77
C ALA A 174 6.00 -5.91 -16.53
N ARG A 175 5.47 -4.98 -17.34
CA ARG A 175 6.28 -3.99 -18.06
C ARG A 175 7.20 -3.19 -17.17
N PHE A 176 6.69 -2.74 -16.01
CA PHE A 176 7.46 -1.96 -15.05
C PHE A 176 8.57 -2.80 -14.41
N LEU A 177 8.24 -4.02 -13.96
CA LEU A 177 9.20 -4.91 -13.32
C LEU A 177 10.31 -5.34 -14.29
N ASP A 178 9.96 -5.62 -15.55
CA ASP A 178 10.93 -5.99 -16.60
C ASP A 178 11.83 -4.81 -17.00
N ALA A 179 11.37 -3.57 -16.84
CA ALA A 179 12.10 -2.36 -17.19
C ALA A 179 12.96 -1.79 -16.05
N THR A 180 12.89 -2.36 -14.83
CA THR A 180 13.58 -1.83 -13.64
C THR A 180 14.50 -2.86 -13.00
N ASP A 181 15.64 -2.39 -12.47
CA ASP A 181 16.61 -3.20 -11.74
C ASP A 181 16.08 -3.63 -10.35
N SER A 182 16.08 -4.94 -10.09
CA SER A 182 15.63 -5.53 -8.81
C SER A 182 16.47 -5.08 -7.61
N GLY A 183 17.74 -4.73 -7.83
CA GLY A 183 18.62 -4.18 -6.81
C GLY A 183 18.26 -2.77 -6.37
N SER A 184 17.44 -2.04 -7.13
CA SER A 184 17.06 -0.65 -6.84
C SER A 184 15.59 -0.48 -6.49
N VAL A 185 14.70 -1.35 -7.01
CA VAL A 185 13.24 -1.20 -6.89
C VAL A 185 12.61 -2.54 -6.59
N GLY A 186 11.95 -2.66 -5.44
CA GLY A 186 11.10 -3.79 -5.08
C GLY A 186 9.62 -3.57 -5.47
N LEU A 187 8.81 -4.58 -5.22
CA LEU A 187 7.36 -4.53 -5.40
C LEU A 187 6.66 -4.65 -4.05
N CYS A 188 5.72 -3.74 -3.79
CA CYS A 188 4.65 -3.92 -2.82
C CYS A 188 3.45 -4.50 -3.58
N LEU A 189 3.19 -5.79 -3.44
CA LEU A 189 1.99 -6.39 -4.02
C LEU A 189 0.79 -6.09 -3.12
N ASP A 190 -0.12 -5.22 -3.60
CA ASP A 190 -1.45 -5.09 -3.03
C ASP A 190 -2.40 -6.08 -3.72
N THR A 191 -2.91 -7.03 -2.96
CA THR A 191 -3.75 -8.11 -3.48
C THR A 191 -5.12 -7.62 -3.95
N GLY A 192 -5.65 -6.57 -3.32
CA GLY A 192 -6.95 -6.00 -3.66
C GLY A 192 -6.89 -5.10 -4.90
N HIS A 193 -5.94 -4.15 -4.96
CA HIS A 193 -5.75 -3.32 -6.15
C HIS A 193 -5.43 -4.17 -7.38
N TYR A 194 -4.60 -5.21 -7.21
CA TYR A 194 -4.25 -6.09 -8.30
C TYR A 194 -5.46 -6.90 -8.79
N ALA A 195 -6.30 -7.42 -7.87
CA ALA A 195 -7.54 -8.11 -8.22
C ALA A 195 -8.59 -7.15 -8.82
N TYR A 196 -8.68 -5.91 -8.33
CA TYR A 196 -9.54 -4.86 -8.87
C TYR A 196 -9.26 -4.62 -10.37
N CYS A 197 -7.98 -4.68 -10.75
CA CYS A 197 -7.52 -4.52 -12.13
C CYS A 197 -7.40 -5.86 -12.91
N GLY A 198 -7.93 -6.96 -12.36
CA GLY A 198 -8.02 -8.25 -13.02
C GLY A 198 -6.77 -9.14 -12.92
N GLY A 199 -5.82 -8.80 -12.04
CA GLY A 199 -4.60 -9.56 -11.82
C GLY A 199 -4.78 -10.75 -10.87
N ASP A 200 -3.86 -11.72 -10.99
CA ASP A 200 -3.75 -12.91 -10.14
C ASP A 200 -2.51 -12.80 -9.25
N SER A 201 -2.73 -12.58 -7.94
CA SER A 201 -1.66 -12.37 -6.97
C SER A 201 -0.75 -13.59 -6.79
N VAL A 202 -1.29 -14.81 -6.83
CA VAL A 202 -0.49 -16.04 -6.69
C VAL A 202 0.44 -16.18 -7.89
N ARG A 203 -0.10 -16.01 -9.10
CA ARG A 203 0.69 -16.06 -10.33
C ARG A 203 1.77 -14.96 -10.37
N LEU A 204 1.48 -13.75 -9.89
CA LEU A 204 2.47 -12.68 -9.79
C LEU A 204 3.61 -13.05 -8.85
N ILE A 205 3.30 -13.60 -7.67
CA ILE A 205 4.31 -14.07 -6.71
C ILE A 205 5.17 -15.18 -7.31
N GLU A 206 4.57 -16.13 -8.02
CA GLU A 206 5.29 -17.23 -8.68
C GLU A 206 6.20 -16.74 -9.81
N THR A 207 5.81 -15.67 -10.51
CA THR A 207 6.55 -15.13 -11.66
C THR A 207 7.64 -14.15 -11.25
N TYR A 208 7.34 -13.25 -10.28
CA TYR A 208 8.20 -12.13 -9.88
C TYR A 208 8.56 -12.18 -8.38
N GLY A 209 8.61 -13.36 -7.77
CA GLY A 209 8.82 -13.52 -6.33
C GLY A 209 10.06 -12.80 -5.78
N GLU A 210 11.15 -12.75 -6.56
CA GLU A 210 12.38 -12.03 -6.21
C GLU A 210 12.20 -10.49 -6.11
N ARG A 211 11.12 -9.95 -6.70
CA ARG A 211 10.79 -8.53 -6.65
C ARG A 211 9.90 -8.18 -5.46
N ILE A 212 9.24 -9.18 -4.84
CA ILE A 212 8.31 -8.97 -3.72
C ILE A 212 9.10 -8.58 -2.48
N GLY A 213 8.99 -7.34 -2.06
CA GLY A 213 9.60 -6.82 -0.83
C GLY A 213 8.58 -6.49 0.27
N TYR A 214 7.29 -6.41 -0.10
CA TYR A 214 6.23 -5.98 0.80
C TYR A 214 4.87 -6.43 0.27
N LEU A 215 3.88 -6.61 1.15
CA LEU A 215 2.52 -7.00 0.78
C LEU A 215 1.49 -6.08 1.42
N HIS A 216 0.47 -5.69 0.65
CA HIS A 216 -0.80 -5.23 1.17
C HIS A 216 -1.85 -6.33 1.00
N LEU A 217 -2.50 -6.70 2.11
CA LEU A 217 -3.55 -7.72 2.14
C LEU A 217 -4.91 -7.03 2.08
N LYS A 218 -5.51 -7.07 0.93
CA LYS A 218 -6.79 -6.42 0.61
C LYS A 218 -7.65 -7.37 -0.24
N GLN A 219 -8.95 -7.32 -0.07
CA GLN A 219 -9.89 -8.10 -0.88
C GLN A 219 -10.94 -7.20 -1.52
N VAL A 220 -11.39 -7.55 -2.71
CA VAL A 220 -12.51 -6.90 -3.39
C VAL A 220 -13.77 -7.77 -3.34
N ASP A 221 -14.95 -7.14 -3.22
CA ASP A 221 -16.23 -7.80 -3.41
C ASP A 221 -16.45 -8.03 -4.92
N PRO A 222 -16.49 -9.28 -5.41
CA PRO A 222 -16.57 -9.53 -6.84
C PRO A 222 -17.91 -9.06 -7.46
N ALA A 223 -18.99 -9.02 -6.68
CA ALA A 223 -20.29 -8.56 -7.17
C ALA A 223 -20.30 -7.02 -7.31
N VAL A 224 -19.79 -6.32 -6.32
CA VAL A 224 -19.65 -4.84 -6.37
C VAL A 224 -18.67 -4.45 -7.47
N LEU A 225 -17.54 -5.15 -7.60
CA LEU A 225 -16.57 -4.90 -8.66
C LEU A 225 -17.20 -5.08 -10.07
N ALA A 226 -18.02 -6.12 -10.26
CA ALA A 226 -18.71 -6.31 -11.54
C ALA A 226 -19.65 -5.13 -11.88
N GLU A 227 -20.34 -4.55 -10.88
CA GLU A 227 -21.14 -3.34 -11.08
C GLU A 227 -20.28 -2.11 -11.37
N VAL A 228 -19.16 -1.95 -10.67
CA VAL A 228 -18.19 -0.87 -10.90
C VAL A 228 -17.69 -0.89 -12.34
N VAL A 229 -17.28 -2.05 -12.82
CA VAL A 229 -16.80 -2.23 -14.21
C VAL A 229 -17.94 -1.98 -15.21
N ALA A 230 -19.11 -2.55 -15.00
CA ALA A 230 -20.25 -2.39 -15.91
C ALA A 230 -20.71 -0.92 -16.04
N ARG A 231 -20.55 -0.12 -14.97
CA ARG A 231 -20.93 1.29 -14.93
C ARG A 231 -19.77 2.25 -15.23
N GLY A 232 -18.55 1.74 -15.36
CA GLY A 232 -17.35 2.57 -15.54
C GLY A 232 -17.12 3.54 -14.37
N LEU A 233 -17.38 3.10 -13.13
CA LEU A 233 -17.23 3.96 -11.96
C LEU A 233 -15.75 4.22 -11.68
N PRO A 234 -15.38 5.47 -11.33
CA PRO A 234 -14.05 5.80 -10.83
C PRO A 234 -13.75 5.12 -9.49
N PHE A 235 -12.47 5.02 -9.14
CA PHE A 235 -12.00 4.34 -7.93
C PHE A 235 -12.63 4.90 -6.64
N GLY A 236 -12.57 6.21 -6.39
CA GLY A 236 -13.15 6.81 -5.19
C GLY A 236 -14.65 6.49 -5.00
N PRO A 237 -15.54 6.71 -6.00
CA PRO A 237 -16.92 6.24 -5.98
C PRO A 237 -17.08 4.73 -5.77
N ALA A 238 -16.18 3.90 -6.30
CA ALA A 238 -16.20 2.45 -6.08
C ALA A 238 -15.91 2.10 -4.62
N VAL A 239 -14.92 2.76 -4.01
CA VAL A 239 -14.60 2.62 -2.58
C VAL A 239 -15.77 3.05 -1.71
N ALA A 240 -16.36 4.22 -1.96
CA ALA A 240 -17.54 4.69 -1.24
C ALA A 240 -18.74 3.74 -1.40
N GLY A 241 -18.82 3.01 -2.54
CA GLY A 241 -19.79 1.95 -2.80
C GLY A 241 -19.48 0.61 -2.11
N GLY A 242 -18.36 0.48 -1.42
CA GLY A 242 -17.99 -0.72 -0.66
C GLY A 242 -17.38 -1.82 -1.51
N VAL A 243 -16.57 -1.47 -2.51
CA VAL A 243 -15.89 -2.45 -3.38
C VAL A 243 -14.85 -3.30 -2.63
N PHE A 244 -14.28 -2.79 -1.53
CA PHE A 244 -13.37 -3.57 -0.69
C PHE A 244 -14.09 -4.22 0.49
N ARG A 245 -13.69 -5.46 0.80
CA ARG A 245 -14.30 -6.28 1.84
C ARG A 245 -13.28 -6.94 2.75
N GLU A 246 -13.74 -7.17 3.97
CA GLU A 246 -13.00 -7.97 4.94
C GLU A 246 -12.94 -9.44 4.53
N PRO A 247 -11.82 -10.16 4.79
CA PRO A 247 -11.72 -11.58 4.54
C PRO A 247 -12.63 -12.41 5.49
N PRO A 248 -13.16 -13.55 5.03
CA PRO A 248 -12.91 -14.18 3.73
C PRO A 248 -13.95 -13.83 2.65
N TYR A 249 -14.62 -12.70 2.75
CA TYR A 249 -15.82 -12.39 1.95
C TYR A 249 -15.53 -11.77 0.58
N GLY A 250 -14.25 -11.58 0.23
CA GLY A 250 -13.82 -11.03 -1.05
C GLY A 250 -12.80 -11.93 -1.78
N VAL A 251 -12.23 -11.39 -2.84
CA VAL A 251 -11.15 -12.00 -3.63
C VAL A 251 -9.93 -11.08 -3.68
N PRO A 252 -8.69 -11.63 -3.84
CA PRO A 252 -8.37 -13.07 -3.86
C PRO A 252 -8.50 -13.71 -2.48
N GLU A 253 -8.58 -15.06 -2.42
CA GLU A 253 -8.43 -15.76 -1.16
C GLU A 253 -7.03 -15.54 -0.58
N LEU A 254 -6.94 -15.03 0.66
CA LEU A 254 -5.65 -14.66 1.25
C LEU A 254 -4.80 -15.86 1.69
N GLY A 255 -5.41 -16.99 1.99
CA GLY A 255 -4.67 -18.22 2.36
C GLY A 255 -3.65 -18.63 1.29
N PRO A 256 -4.06 -18.89 0.03
CA PRO A 256 -3.15 -19.21 -1.05
C PRO A 256 -2.09 -18.14 -1.33
N VAL A 257 -2.43 -16.86 -1.18
CA VAL A 257 -1.47 -15.75 -1.34
C VAL A 257 -0.39 -15.81 -0.26
N LEU A 258 -0.77 -15.97 1.01
CA LEU A 258 0.17 -16.10 2.13
C LEU A 258 1.06 -17.34 1.99
N GLU A 259 0.50 -18.48 1.54
CA GLU A 259 1.28 -19.69 1.26
C GLU A 259 2.30 -19.48 0.13
N ALA A 260 1.93 -18.77 -0.94
CA ALA A 260 2.84 -18.44 -2.03
C ALA A 260 3.95 -17.49 -1.55
N ALA A 261 3.61 -16.46 -0.78
CA ALA A 261 4.57 -15.52 -0.22
C ALA A 261 5.55 -16.19 0.75
N GLN A 262 5.08 -17.13 1.58
CA GLN A 262 5.95 -17.88 2.51
C GLN A 262 7.00 -18.72 1.78
N LYS A 263 6.66 -19.29 0.62
CA LYS A 263 7.59 -20.09 -0.19
C LYS A 263 8.78 -19.28 -0.71
N LEU A 264 8.69 -17.94 -0.74
CA LEU A 264 9.82 -17.07 -1.07
C LEU A 264 10.97 -17.16 -0.07
N GLY A 265 10.69 -17.59 1.17
CA GLY A 265 11.70 -17.82 2.20
C GLY A 265 12.37 -16.54 2.73
N VAL A 266 11.78 -15.37 2.48
CA VAL A 266 12.25 -14.05 2.94
C VAL A 266 11.32 -13.47 4.00
N ASP A 267 11.82 -12.56 4.82
CA ASP A 267 11.01 -11.82 5.79
C ASP A 267 10.19 -10.77 5.05
N LEU A 268 8.87 -10.76 5.26
CA LEU A 268 7.94 -9.82 4.64
C LEU A 268 7.06 -9.13 5.69
N PHE A 269 6.70 -7.90 5.39
CA PHE A 269 5.53 -7.27 5.98
C PHE A 269 4.31 -7.57 5.12
N ALA A 270 3.18 -7.83 5.79
CA ALA A 270 1.88 -8.01 5.18
C ALA A 270 0.89 -7.08 5.90
N ILE A 271 0.67 -5.92 5.32
CA ILE A 271 -0.15 -4.87 5.90
C ILE A 271 -1.59 -5.03 5.41
N VAL A 272 -2.51 -5.15 6.35
CA VAL A 272 -3.93 -5.19 6.03
C VAL A 272 -4.38 -3.80 5.64
N GLU A 273 -4.98 -3.71 4.47
CA GLU A 273 -5.62 -2.52 3.97
C GLU A 273 -7.04 -2.82 3.51
N GLN A 274 -7.98 -1.98 3.92
CA GLN A 274 -9.33 -1.96 3.40
C GLN A 274 -9.75 -0.52 3.22
N ASP A 275 -9.70 -0.03 1.98
CA ASP A 275 -10.12 1.34 1.70
C ASP A 275 -11.58 1.55 2.08
N MET A 276 -11.82 2.52 2.97
CA MET A 276 -13.12 2.86 3.51
C MET A 276 -13.28 4.38 3.63
N TYR A 277 -13.24 5.10 2.50
CA TYR A 277 -13.35 6.56 2.53
C TYR A 277 -14.52 7.08 1.69
N PRO A 278 -15.39 7.97 2.21
CA PRO A 278 -15.51 8.29 3.65
C PRO A 278 -16.11 7.14 4.45
N CYS A 279 -15.83 7.09 5.76
CA CYS A 279 -16.18 5.97 6.61
C CYS A 279 -16.84 6.43 7.92
N ASP A 280 -17.83 5.66 8.38
CA ASP A 280 -18.34 5.80 9.75
C ASP A 280 -17.21 5.44 10.73
N PRO A 281 -16.88 6.30 11.71
CA PRO A 281 -15.78 6.08 12.64
C PRO A 281 -15.86 4.79 13.47
N ASP A 282 -17.05 4.23 13.65
CA ASP A 282 -17.24 3.01 14.46
C ASP A 282 -17.15 1.72 13.63
N LYS A 283 -17.01 1.83 12.30
CA LYS A 283 -16.93 0.70 11.39
C LYS A 283 -15.56 -0.01 11.37
N PRO A 284 -14.40 0.67 11.46
CA PRO A 284 -13.09 0.05 11.27
C PRO A 284 -12.72 -1.00 12.31
N LEU A 285 -12.86 -0.70 13.61
CA LEU A 285 -12.37 -1.59 14.67
C LEU A 285 -12.96 -3.01 14.60
N PRO A 286 -14.29 -3.23 14.47
CA PRO A 286 -14.84 -4.59 14.34
C PRO A 286 -14.31 -5.36 13.12
N ILE A 287 -14.11 -4.65 12.00
CA ILE A 287 -13.54 -5.23 10.77
C ILE A 287 -12.08 -5.62 11.00
N ALA A 288 -11.28 -4.74 11.60
CA ALA A 288 -9.88 -4.96 11.89
C ALA A 288 -9.66 -6.17 12.83
N GLU A 289 -10.46 -6.28 13.90
CA GLU A 289 -10.45 -7.43 14.80
C GLU A 289 -10.82 -8.74 14.09
N TRP A 290 -11.86 -8.70 13.24
CA TRP A 290 -12.28 -9.86 12.46
C TRP A 290 -11.17 -10.29 11.49
N THR A 291 -10.63 -9.36 10.73
CA THR A 291 -9.55 -9.63 9.78
C THR A 291 -8.30 -10.18 10.48
N ARG A 292 -7.93 -9.63 11.64
CA ARG A 292 -6.79 -10.14 12.40
C ARG A 292 -7.00 -11.56 12.91
N ARG A 293 -8.22 -11.89 13.38
CA ARG A 293 -8.57 -13.28 13.76
C ARG A 293 -8.52 -14.24 12.58
N PHE A 294 -9.04 -13.80 11.42
CA PHE A 294 -8.97 -14.59 10.19
C PHE A 294 -7.53 -14.88 9.77
N LEU A 295 -6.65 -13.89 9.74
CA LEU A 295 -5.23 -14.07 9.37
C LEU A 295 -4.50 -15.02 10.32
N ARG A 296 -4.77 -14.94 11.64
CA ARG A 296 -4.26 -15.92 12.60
C ARG A 296 -4.73 -17.35 12.29
N SER A 297 -5.95 -17.53 11.81
CA SER A 297 -6.43 -18.86 11.39
C SER A 297 -5.75 -19.38 10.12
N CYS A 298 -5.18 -18.45 9.31
CA CYS A 298 -4.32 -18.80 8.17
C CYS A 298 -2.84 -19.02 8.58
N GLY A 299 -2.48 -18.82 9.86
CA GLY A 299 -1.12 -19.00 10.38
C GLY A 299 -0.28 -17.72 10.44
N ALA A 300 -0.86 -16.52 10.16
CA ALA A 300 -0.15 -15.23 10.11
C ALA A 300 -0.49 -14.31 11.30
#